data_9f4cc4361052f0ab5ecf7d23764612cd
#
_entry.id   9f4cc4361052f0ab5ecf7d23764612cd
#
_cell.length_a   1.000
_cell.length_b   1.000
_cell.length_c   1.000
_cell.angle_alpha   90.00
_cell.angle_beta   90.00
_cell.angle_gamma   90.00
#
_symmetry.space_group_name_H-M   'P 1'
#
loop_
_entity.id
_entity.type
_entity.pdbx_description
1 polymer ?
#
loop_
_entity_poly.entity_id
_entity_poly.type
_entity_poly.pdbx_seq_one_letter_code
_entity_poly.pdbx_strand_id
1 'polypeptide(L)'
;MSMTREQMDQLINEHFGFEAADDVDGVVGTLSENAEHEVIPSPVGVLTDKAKMRSYYEMLFSSIKGESVTPLRRLYGEDFLIDETLWHGYVEDGKPFLCDGKSGKVSFRLLHVFEIRDGKITREQAWCDLAAIQQQLEATAS
;
A
#
# COMPACT_ATOMS: atom_id res chain seq x y z
N MET A 1 6.08 -21.82 13.69
CA MET A 1 7.47 -21.36 13.51
C MET A 1 7.53 -19.98 12.89
N SER A 2 8.42 -19.15 13.37
CA SER A 2 8.62 -17.82 12.81
C SER A 2 9.21 -17.92 11.42
N MET A 3 8.84 -16.99 10.55
CA MET A 3 9.43 -16.90 9.22
C MET A 3 10.82 -16.27 9.29
N THR A 4 11.71 -16.70 8.41
CA THR A 4 13.02 -16.06 8.27
C THR A 4 12.87 -14.71 7.57
N ARG A 5 13.91 -13.87 7.66
CA ARG A 5 13.93 -12.59 6.93
C ARG A 5 13.76 -12.81 5.44
N GLU A 6 14.43 -13.81 4.89
CA GLU A 6 14.34 -14.14 3.47
C GLU A 6 12.93 -14.54 3.08
N GLN A 7 12.25 -15.32 3.92
CA GLN A 7 10.87 -15.72 3.68
C GLN A 7 9.92 -14.51 3.75
N MET A 8 10.13 -13.62 4.73
CA MET A 8 9.35 -12.39 4.83
C MET A 8 9.58 -11.49 3.61
N ASP A 9 10.84 -11.31 3.20
CA ASP A 9 11.16 -10.51 2.02
C ASP A 9 10.50 -11.08 0.77
N GLN A 10 10.51 -12.39 0.60
CA GLN A 10 9.90 -13.03 -0.56
C GLN A 10 8.39 -12.76 -0.60
N LEU A 11 7.70 -12.91 0.53
CA LEU A 11 6.27 -12.65 0.63
C LEU A 11 5.94 -11.19 0.31
N ILE A 12 6.66 -10.26 0.93
CA ILE A 12 6.38 -8.84 0.77
C ILE A 12 6.77 -8.35 -0.64
N ASN A 13 7.87 -8.85 -1.19
CA ASN A 13 8.26 -8.51 -2.56
C ASN A 13 7.24 -9.05 -3.58
N GLU A 14 6.67 -10.23 -3.35
CA GLU A 14 5.56 -10.75 -4.16
C GLU A 14 4.33 -9.83 -4.06
N HIS A 15 3.98 -9.45 -2.85
CA HIS A 15 2.85 -8.55 -2.59
C HIS A 15 3.02 -7.24 -3.37
N PHE A 16 4.18 -6.60 -3.24
CA PHE A 16 4.48 -5.36 -3.98
C PHE A 16 4.54 -5.58 -5.49
N GLY A 17 5.01 -6.74 -5.93
CA GLY A 17 5.03 -7.09 -7.35
C GLY A 17 3.61 -7.17 -7.93
N PHE A 18 2.68 -7.75 -7.20
CA PHE A 18 1.28 -7.78 -7.60
C PHE A 18 0.67 -6.37 -7.63
N GLU A 19 1.00 -5.53 -6.65
CA GLU A 19 0.55 -4.13 -6.66
C GLU A 19 1.09 -3.39 -7.89
N ALA A 20 2.37 -3.56 -8.20
CA ALA A 20 2.98 -2.92 -9.36
C ALA A 20 2.36 -3.37 -10.69
N ALA A 21 1.83 -4.59 -10.72
CA ALA A 21 1.16 -5.15 -11.89
C ALA A 21 -0.36 -4.89 -11.90
N ASP A 22 -0.88 -4.16 -10.93
CA ASP A 22 -2.32 -3.93 -10.73
C ASP A 22 -3.11 -5.25 -10.64
N ASP A 23 -2.49 -6.29 -10.06
CA ASP A 23 -3.07 -7.63 -9.92
C ASP A 23 -3.78 -7.74 -8.58
N VAL A 24 -5.07 -7.43 -8.55
CA VAL A 24 -5.88 -7.45 -7.33
C VAL A 24 -5.95 -8.87 -6.74
N ASP A 25 -6.13 -9.89 -7.58
CA ASP A 25 -6.19 -11.28 -7.11
C ASP A 25 -4.89 -11.70 -6.46
N GLY A 26 -3.76 -11.32 -7.05
CA GLY A 26 -2.44 -11.61 -6.49
C GLY A 26 -2.24 -10.93 -5.15
N VAL A 27 -2.58 -9.65 -5.04
CA VAL A 27 -2.45 -8.88 -3.78
C VAL A 27 -3.29 -9.53 -2.69
N VAL A 28 -4.57 -9.77 -2.96
CA VAL A 28 -5.49 -10.36 -1.97
C VAL A 28 -5.04 -11.77 -1.59
N GLY A 29 -4.44 -12.50 -2.53
CA GLY A 29 -3.92 -13.85 -2.28
C GLY A 29 -2.75 -13.90 -1.30
N THR A 30 -2.04 -12.79 -1.07
CA THR A 30 -0.97 -12.73 -0.05
C THR A 30 -1.52 -12.50 1.36
N LEU A 31 -2.79 -12.15 1.49
CA LEU A 31 -3.43 -11.86 2.77
C LEU A 31 -4.06 -13.13 3.36
N SER A 32 -4.00 -13.27 4.68
CA SER A 32 -4.65 -14.39 5.35
C SER A 32 -6.18 -14.26 5.30
N GLU A 33 -6.89 -15.34 5.62
CA GLU A 33 -8.35 -15.37 5.63
C GLU A 33 -8.95 -14.27 6.52
N ASN A 34 -8.35 -14.04 7.68
CA ASN A 34 -8.83 -13.07 8.66
C ASN A 34 -7.96 -11.83 8.70
N ALA A 35 -7.37 -11.46 7.56
CA ALA A 35 -6.47 -10.30 7.50
C ALA A 35 -7.19 -9.00 7.80
N GLU A 36 -6.44 -8.06 8.33
CA GLU A 36 -6.87 -6.68 8.49
C GLU A 36 -6.06 -5.79 7.55
N HIS A 37 -6.71 -4.80 6.97
CA HIS A 37 -6.07 -3.85 6.05
C HIS A 37 -6.49 -2.43 6.42
N GLU A 38 -5.51 -1.55 6.56
CA GLU A 38 -5.78 -0.16 6.93
C GLU A 38 -4.82 0.78 6.22
N VAL A 39 -5.36 1.85 5.64
CA VAL A 39 -4.55 2.96 5.10
C VAL A 39 -4.72 4.16 6.03
N ILE A 40 -3.62 4.80 6.40
CA ILE A 40 -3.63 5.91 7.34
C ILE A 40 -2.89 7.11 6.71
N PRO A 41 -3.48 8.31 6.70
CA PRO A 41 -4.85 8.62 7.12
C PRO A 41 -5.85 8.29 6.03
N SER A 42 -7.02 7.80 6.42
CA SER A 42 -8.11 7.49 5.49
C SER A 42 -9.43 7.40 6.25
N PRO A 43 -10.53 7.88 5.68
CA PRO A 43 -11.84 7.74 6.32
C PRO A 43 -12.41 6.32 6.25
N VAL A 44 -11.79 5.43 5.46
CA VAL A 44 -12.25 4.06 5.29
C VAL A 44 -12.10 3.24 6.56
N GLY A 45 -11.02 3.49 7.35
CA GLY A 45 -10.73 2.73 8.55
C GLY A 45 -10.19 1.34 8.27
N VAL A 46 -10.34 0.44 9.23
CA VAL A 46 -9.83 -0.93 9.14
C VAL A 46 -10.82 -1.79 8.35
N LEU A 47 -10.33 -2.41 7.29
CA LEU A 47 -11.09 -3.37 6.49
C LEU A 47 -10.78 -4.78 6.98
N THR A 48 -11.83 -5.57 7.22
CA THR A 48 -11.70 -6.97 7.64
C THR A 48 -12.39 -7.93 6.67
N ASP A 49 -13.10 -7.41 5.70
CA ASP A 49 -13.84 -8.16 4.69
C ASP A 49 -13.04 -8.21 3.39
N LYS A 50 -12.76 -9.40 2.90
CA LYS A 50 -11.97 -9.59 1.67
C LYS A 50 -12.60 -8.89 0.46
N ALA A 51 -13.93 -8.89 0.36
CA ALA A 51 -14.63 -8.22 -0.74
C ALA A 51 -14.40 -6.70 -0.68
N LYS A 52 -14.40 -6.12 0.51
CA LYS A 52 -14.13 -4.68 0.70
C LYS A 52 -12.67 -4.35 0.41
N MET A 53 -11.74 -5.22 0.82
CA MET A 53 -10.32 -5.05 0.50
C MET A 53 -10.11 -5.08 -1.02
N ARG A 54 -10.74 -6.02 -1.71
CA ARG A 54 -10.68 -6.12 -3.17
C ARG A 54 -11.19 -4.84 -3.83
N SER A 55 -12.35 -4.35 -3.40
CA SER A 55 -12.92 -3.11 -3.93
C SER A 55 -12.01 -1.92 -3.69
N TYR A 56 -11.35 -1.87 -2.53
CA TYR A 56 -10.40 -0.81 -2.22
C TYR A 56 -9.18 -0.84 -3.17
N TYR A 57 -8.61 -2.02 -3.39
CA TYR A 57 -7.47 -2.15 -4.32
C TYR A 57 -7.88 -1.82 -5.75
N GLU A 58 -9.07 -2.24 -6.18
CA GLU A 58 -9.58 -1.89 -7.52
C GLU A 58 -9.68 -0.37 -7.69
N MET A 59 -10.23 0.30 -6.70
CA MET A 59 -10.34 1.77 -6.72
C MET A 59 -8.95 2.41 -6.72
N LEU A 60 -8.06 1.94 -5.84
CA LEU A 60 -6.70 2.48 -5.74
C LEU A 60 -5.95 2.32 -7.07
N PHE A 61 -5.97 1.13 -7.65
CA PHE A 61 -5.24 0.86 -8.91
C PHE A 61 -5.82 1.62 -10.10
N SER A 62 -7.11 1.92 -10.09
CA SER A 62 -7.71 2.76 -11.12
C SER A 62 -7.38 4.24 -10.94
N SER A 63 -7.01 4.64 -9.73
CA SER A 63 -6.77 6.04 -9.38
C SER A 63 -5.31 6.47 -9.49
N ILE A 64 -4.37 5.53 -9.39
CA ILE A 64 -2.94 5.85 -9.40
C ILE A 64 -2.18 4.95 -10.38
N LYS A 65 -1.05 5.48 -10.89
CA LYS A 65 -0.12 4.71 -11.74
C LYS A 65 1.29 4.86 -11.17
N GLY A 66 1.85 3.77 -10.66
CA GLY A 66 3.21 3.77 -10.15
C GLY A 66 4.23 3.85 -11.28
N GLU A 67 5.23 4.70 -11.13
CA GLU A 67 6.35 4.81 -12.07
C GLU A 67 7.59 4.12 -11.51
N SER A 68 7.90 4.37 -10.25
CA SER A 68 9.06 3.78 -9.58
C SER A 68 8.92 3.88 -8.07
N VAL A 69 9.76 3.13 -7.36
CA VAL A 69 9.84 3.15 -5.91
C VAL A 69 11.30 3.24 -5.52
N THR A 70 11.63 4.20 -4.64
CA THR A 70 12.96 4.30 -4.05
C THR A 70 12.94 3.67 -2.67
N PRO A 71 13.60 2.51 -2.46
CA PRO A 71 13.67 1.91 -1.14
C PRO A 71 14.45 2.81 -0.18
N LEU A 72 13.91 3.05 1.01
CA LEU A 72 14.59 3.81 2.05
C LEU A 72 15.14 2.90 3.14
N ARG A 73 14.31 2.03 3.71
CA ARG A 73 14.77 1.03 4.67
C ARG A 73 13.71 -0.02 4.93
N ARG A 74 14.16 -1.16 5.42
CA ARG A 74 13.28 -2.25 5.83
C ARG A 74 13.77 -2.76 7.19
N LEU A 75 12.84 -2.85 8.15
CA LEU A 75 13.11 -3.31 9.50
C LEU A 75 12.35 -4.60 9.76
N TYR A 76 12.93 -5.48 10.57
CA TYR A 76 12.37 -6.81 10.79
C TYR A 76 12.17 -7.07 12.27
N GLY A 77 11.04 -7.67 12.60
CA GLY A 77 10.82 -8.28 13.90
C GLY A 77 10.62 -9.78 13.73
N GLU A 78 10.16 -10.45 14.79
CA GLU A 78 9.94 -11.89 14.73
C GLU A 78 8.79 -12.25 13.78
N ASP A 79 7.67 -11.53 13.89
CA ASP A 79 6.46 -11.78 13.10
C ASP A 79 5.98 -10.52 12.38
N PHE A 80 6.88 -9.58 12.09
CA PHE A 80 6.52 -8.36 11.39
C PHE A 80 7.68 -7.81 10.58
N LEU A 81 7.32 -6.97 9.63
CA LEU A 81 8.28 -6.25 8.78
C LEU A 81 7.75 -4.84 8.57
N ILE A 82 8.65 -3.86 8.65
CA ILE A 82 8.34 -2.46 8.34
C ILE A 82 9.13 -2.08 7.10
N ASP A 83 8.45 -1.53 6.10
CA ASP A 83 9.08 -1.13 4.85
C ASP A 83 8.80 0.34 4.58
N GLU A 84 9.85 1.13 4.43
CA GLU A 84 9.74 2.54 4.12
C GLU A 84 10.30 2.82 2.75
N THR A 85 9.50 3.50 1.91
CA THR A 85 9.86 3.83 0.54
C THR A 85 9.51 5.27 0.22
N LEU A 86 10.09 5.76 -0.87
CA LEU A 86 9.61 6.96 -1.55
C LEU A 86 8.93 6.48 -2.83
N TRP A 87 7.63 6.68 -2.92
CA TRP A 87 6.82 6.25 -4.05
C TRP A 87 6.71 7.38 -5.07
N HIS A 88 6.88 7.05 -6.35
CA HIS A 88 6.81 8.00 -7.45
C HIS A 88 5.78 7.53 -8.46
N GLY A 89 4.90 8.42 -8.86
CA GLY A 89 3.91 8.05 -9.86
C GLY A 89 2.99 9.18 -10.24
N TYR A 90 1.89 8.80 -10.89
CA TYR A 90 0.88 9.72 -11.35
C TYR A 90 -0.46 9.39 -10.71
N VAL A 91 -1.12 10.40 -10.18
CA VAL A 91 -2.48 10.29 -9.64
C VAL A 91 -3.45 10.74 -10.73
N GLU A 92 -4.29 9.83 -11.19
CA GLU A 92 -5.31 10.15 -12.18
C GLU A 92 -6.54 10.75 -11.52
N ASP A 93 -6.87 10.27 -10.32
CA ASP A 93 -7.95 10.80 -9.50
C ASP A 93 -7.51 10.75 -8.04
N GLY A 94 -7.46 11.90 -7.41
CA GLY A 94 -7.03 12.03 -6.01
C GLY A 94 -8.01 11.51 -4.97
N LYS A 95 -9.04 10.79 -5.38
CA LYS A 95 -10.05 10.24 -4.46
C LYS A 95 -9.47 9.46 -3.28
N PRO A 96 -8.47 8.57 -3.47
CA PRO A 96 -7.87 7.85 -2.34
C PRO A 96 -7.17 8.78 -1.34
N PHE A 97 -6.85 10.00 -1.76
CA PHE A 97 -6.09 10.98 -0.97
C PHE A 97 -6.94 12.18 -0.58
N LEU A 98 -8.26 12.03 -0.59
CA LEU A 98 -9.20 13.09 -0.20
C LEU A 98 -9.08 14.34 -1.08
N CYS A 99 -8.71 14.15 -2.33
CA CYS A 99 -8.59 15.20 -3.35
C CYS A 99 -9.35 14.79 -4.60
N ASP A 100 -10.64 14.51 -4.46
CA ASP A 100 -11.48 14.00 -5.55
C ASP A 100 -11.33 14.83 -6.83
N GLY A 101 -11.11 14.14 -7.95
CA GLY A 101 -11.02 14.76 -9.26
C GLY A 101 -9.70 15.44 -9.57
N LYS A 102 -8.78 15.53 -8.62
CA LYS A 102 -7.47 16.15 -8.86
C LYS A 102 -6.49 15.12 -9.40
N SER A 103 -5.62 15.55 -10.29
CA SER A 103 -4.62 14.68 -10.92
C SER A 103 -3.26 15.37 -10.99
N GLY A 104 -2.20 14.58 -11.12
CA GLY A 104 -0.86 15.11 -11.26
C GLY A 104 0.22 14.12 -10.84
N LYS A 105 1.47 14.50 -11.08
CA LYS A 105 2.62 13.73 -10.61
C LYS A 105 2.81 13.95 -9.12
N VAL A 106 3.14 12.85 -8.42
CA VAL A 106 3.40 12.90 -6.98
C VAL A 106 4.62 12.06 -6.63
N SER A 107 5.30 12.47 -5.57
CA SER A 107 6.31 11.66 -4.89
C SER A 107 6.06 11.81 -3.40
N PHE A 108 5.95 10.70 -2.69
CA PHE A 108 5.66 10.77 -1.27
C PHE A 108 6.24 9.59 -0.50
N ARG A 109 6.43 9.79 0.78
CA ARG A 109 6.90 8.74 1.67
C ARG A 109 5.74 7.80 2.01
N LEU A 110 6.04 6.51 1.92
CA LEU A 110 5.08 5.44 2.15
C LEU A 110 5.71 4.45 3.11
N LEU A 111 5.04 4.20 4.23
CA LEU A 111 5.49 3.26 5.24
C LEU A 111 4.45 2.16 5.37
N HIS A 112 4.91 0.91 5.16
CA HIS A 112 4.08 -0.26 5.41
C HIS A 112 4.50 -0.95 6.69
N VAL A 113 3.53 -1.34 7.50
CA VAL A 113 3.74 -2.25 8.62
C VAL A 113 2.98 -3.52 8.30
N PHE A 114 3.71 -4.62 8.15
CA PHE A 114 3.14 -5.94 7.85
C PHE A 114 3.32 -6.86 9.05
N GLU A 115 2.21 -7.40 9.58
CA GLU A 115 2.27 -8.51 10.50
C GLU A 115 2.08 -9.79 9.68
N ILE A 116 2.93 -10.77 9.91
CA ILE A 116 3.07 -11.93 9.03
C ILE A 116 3.02 -13.21 9.88
N ARG A 117 2.27 -14.21 9.40
CA ARG A 117 2.22 -15.51 10.05
C ARG A 117 1.94 -16.59 9.02
N ASP A 118 2.68 -17.69 9.11
CA ASP A 118 2.47 -18.91 8.29
C ASP A 118 2.42 -18.61 6.79
N GLY A 119 3.32 -17.74 6.32
CA GLY A 119 3.45 -17.42 4.91
C GLY A 119 2.40 -16.45 4.37
N LYS A 120 1.64 -15.80 5.24
CA LYS A 120 0.59 -14.86 4.86
C LYS A 120 0.69 -13.57 5.66
N ILE A 121 0.20 -12.48 5.07
CA ILE A 121 0.07 -11.20 5.76
C ILE A 121 -1.22 -11.25 6.57
N THR A 122 -1.10 -11.11 7.90
CA THR A 122 -2.26 -11.09 8.80
C THR A 122 -2.77 -9.69 9.04
N ARG A 123 -1.90 -8.69 8.87
CA ARG A 123 -2.29 -7.29 8.99
C ARG A 123 -1.38 -6.44 8.12
N GLU A 124 -1.98 -5.58 7.34
CA GLU A 124 -1.27 -4.59 6.53
C GLU A 124 -1.74 -3.19 6.91
N GLN A 125 -0.78 -2.34 7.31
CA GLN A 125 -1.03 -0.92 7.50
C GLN A 125 -0.16 -0.15 6.53
N ALA A 126 -0.75 0.77 5.78
CA ALA A 126 -0.02 1.67 4.89
C ALA A 126 -0.19 3.10 5.39
N TRP A 127 0.93 3.71 5.78
CA TRP A 127 1.00 5.10 6.24
C TRP A 127 1.58 5.96 5.13
N CYS A 128 0.84 6.94 4.66
CA CYS A 128 1.33 7.83 3.61
C CYS A 128 1.41 9.28 4.08
N ASP A 129 2.31 10.02 3.46
CA ASP A 129 2.42 11.48 3.70
C ASP A 129 1.33 12.19 2.92
N LEU A 130 0.13 12.20 3.47
CA LEU A 130 -1.05 12.76 2.82
C LEU A 130 -0.90 14.25 2.56
N ALA A 131 -0.28 14.98 3.49
CA ALA A 131 -0.07 16.43 3.33
C ALA A 131 0.77 16.73 2.07
N ALA A 132 1.84 15.96 1.86
CA ALA A 132 2.68 16.13 0.68
C ALA A 132 1.92 15.81 -0.62
N ILE A 133 1.12 14.75 -0.60
CA ILE A 133 0.30 14.37 -1.76
C ILE A 133 -0.69 15.50 -2.09
N GLN A 134 -1.43 15.95 -1.10
CA GLN A 134 -2.44 17.01 -1.30
C GLN A 134 -1.82 18.29 -1.80
N GLN A 135 -0.67 18.68 -1.24
CA GLN A 135 0.05 19.87 -1.66
C GLN A 135 0.49 19.78 -3.13
N GLN A 136 1.01 18.63 -3.53
CA GLN A 136 1.47 18.42 -4.91
C GLN A 136 0.29 18.42 -5.90
N LEU A 137 -0.83 17.82 -5.55
CA LEU A 137 -2.02 17.81 -6.38
C LEU A 137 -2.64 19.21 -6.50
N GLU A 138 -2.64 20.00 -5.44
CA GLU A 138 -3.11 21.39 -5.47
C GLU A 138 -2.24 22.26 -6.38
N ALA A 139 -0.93 22.07 -6.36
CA ALA A 139 0.00 22.84 -7.19
C ALA A 139 -0.21 22.59 -8.68
N THR A 140 -0.74 21.41 -9.07
CA THR A 140 -1.00 21.10 -10.47
C THR A 140 -2.41 21.46 -10.94
N ALA A 141 -3.28 21.87 -10.01
CA ALA A 141 -4.70 22.15 -10.30
C ALA A 141 -4.96 23.59 -10.75
N SER A 142 -3.93 24.40 -10.97
CA SER A 142 -4.08 25.80 -11.41
C SER A 142 -4.34 25.93 -12.90
#